data_89c889a35df5015aa760c0dff44ef921
#
_entry.id   89c889a35df5015aa760c0dff44ef921
#
_cell.length_a   1.000
_cell.length_b   1.000
_cell.length_c   1.000
_cell.angle_alpha   90.00
_cell.angle_beta   90.00
_cell.angle_gamma   90.00
#
_symmetry.space_group_name_H-M   'P 1'
#
loop_
_entity.id
_entity.type
_entity.pdbx_description
1 polymer ?
#
loop_
_entity_poly.entity_id
_entity_poly.type
_entity_poly.pdbx_seq_one_letter_code
_entity_poly.pdbx_strand_id
1 'polypeptide(L)'
;MKKSPLATILSIVFIDLIGFGMIIPILPLYAARFRANEWQIGFLLASYSFMQFLAAPLLGWLSDKYGRRPILLCSLIGSAFGYLLMANAVSLSMLFLARGIMGAAGASVGTASAYIADITPPENRSRRIGLIGAAFGVGFVLGPAIGGVLSHLSVVAPFWFAGTLAILNALAVLVFLPEPDRQAAGLNGALGPKELFEQAGSWKLGVLVATYFVAIAAFAIVTMIYPQVSVRRFRLNQSQISYIFVVIGLIGALIQGGGIGRLSKHFGDLNLACVGLVIMAASMAVMPLAGTVPLFLLFTIGLAIGNSLSQPTINALASKGASQNLQGRVLGTLQSAGSLGRVFGPAIGGFLLAGDHSRPDLQYGNTPFLAGAGIMVVAFVLALTLRRRQLVQQPAFVEAERK
;
A
#
# COMPACT_ATOMS: atom_id res chain seq x y z
N MET A 1 -9.05 0.59 -34.69
CA MET A 1 -8.21 -0.21 -33.76
C MET A 1 -9.03 -0.54 -32.52
N LYS A 2 -9.44 -1.81 -32.32
CA LYS A 2 -10.10 -2.23 -31.07
C LYS A 2 -9.06 -2.11 -29.93
N LYS A 3 -9.21 -1.10 -29.08
CA LYS A 3 -8.33 -0.94 -27.89
C LYS A 3 -8.53 -2.16 -26.98
N SER A 4 -7.43 -2.77 -26.54
CA SER A 4 -7.48 -3.91 -25.61
C SER A 4 -8.09 -3.46 -24.28
N PRO A 5 -9.20 -4.05 -23.81
CA PRO A 5 -9.81 -3.69 -22.52
C PRO A 5 -8.82 -3.79 -21.35
N LEU A 6 -7.87 -4.74 -21.43
CA LEU A 6 -6.80 -4.91 -20.44
C LEU A 6 -5.88 -3.69 -20.38
N ALA A 7 -5.42 -3.19 -21.54
CA ALA A 7 -4.55 -2.01 -21.56
C ALA A 7 -5.28 -0.78 -21.03
N THR A 8 -6.57 -0.64 -21.37
CA THR A 8 -7.40 0.47 -20.90
C THR A 8 -7.54 0.45 -19.36
N ILE A 9 -7.93 -0.68 -18.78
CA ILE A 9 -8.11 -0.76 -17.32
C ILE A 9 -6.77 -0.57 -16.56
N LEU A 10 -5.66 -1.10 -17.09
CA LEU A 10 -4.34 -0.89 -16.49
C LEU A 10 -3.90 0.58 -16.55
N SER A 11 -4.17 1.29 -17.65
CA SER A 11 -3.91 2.73 -17.76
C SER A 11 -4.74 3.52 -16.76
N ILE A 12 -6.02 3.15 -16.57
CA ILE A 12 -6.91 3.78 -15.59
C ILE A 12 -6.37 3.62 -14.17
N VAL A 13 -5.99 2.41 -13.79
CA VAL A 13 -5.40 2.12 -12.47
C VAL A 13 -4.08 2.87 -12.28
N PHE A 14 -3.24 2.89 -13.29
CA PHE A 14 -1.96 3.58 -13.26
C PHE A 14 -2.13 5.10 -13.00
N ILE A 15 -3.04 5.73 -13.69
CA ILE A 15 -3.36 7.16 -13.54
C ILE A 15 -3.90 7.44 -12.12
N ASP A 16 -4.79 6.61 -11.61
CA ASP A 16 -5.33 6.74 -10.25
C ASP A 16 -4.22 6.63 -9.17
N LEU A 17 -3.27 5.69 -9.39
CA LEU A 17 -2.13 5.49 -8.49
C LEU A 17 -1.11 6.64 -8.52
N ILE A 18 -0.95 7.35 -9.63
CA ILE A 18 -0.15 8.59 -9.67
C ILE A 18 -0.77 9.63 -8.72
N GLY A 19 -2.08 9.87 -8.83
CA GLY A 19 -2.79 10.79 -7.94
C GLY A 19 -2.64 10.41 -6.45
N PHE A 20 -2.82 9.14 -6.13
CA PHE A 20 -2.66 8.64 -4.77
C PHE A 20 -1.22 8.81 -4.25
N GLY A 21 -0.21 8.41 -5.04
CA GLY A 21 1.20 8.49 -4.67
C GLY A 21 1.68 9.92 -4.44
N MET A 22 1.10 10.89 -5.17
CA MET A 22 1.42 12.31 -5.06
C MET A 22 1.09 12.89 -3.68
N ILE A 23 -0.01 12.45 -3.08
CA ILE A 23 -0.54 13.00 -1.82
C ILE A 23 0.27 12.56 -0.61
N ILE A 24 0.83 11.35 -0.62
CA ILE A 24 1.47 10.75 0.55
C ILE A 24 2.51 11.67 1.21
N PRO A 25 3.49 12.24 0.49
CA PRO A 25 4.48 13.13 1.11
C PRO A 25 3.96 14.53 1.40
N ILE A 26 2.87 14.96 0.73
CA ILE A 26 2.39 16.35 0.74
C ILE A 26 1.37 16.57 1.86
N LEU A 27 0.44 15.64 2.06
CA LEU A 27 -0.71 15.81 2.94
C LEU A 27 -0.34 16.14 4.41
N PRO A 28 0.68 15.48 5.03
CA PRO A 28 1.07 15.84 6.39
C PRO A 28 1.50 17.29 6.52
N LEU A 29 2.27 17.81 5.56
CA LEU A 29 2.75 19.18 5.53
C LEU A 29 1.63 20.18 5.21
N TYR A 30 0.70 19.79 4.36
CA TYR A 30 -0.46 20.60 4.04
C TYR A 30 -1.42 20.73 5.24
N ALA A 31 -1.67 19.63 5.96
CA ALA A 31 -2.49 19.64 7.17
C ALA A 31 -1.90 20.52 8.29
N ALA A 32 -0.57 20.57 8.41
CA ALA A 32 0.11 21.41 9.38
C ALA A 32 -0.20 22.93 9.17
N ARG A 33 -0.54 23.37 7.95
CA ARG A 33 -0.97 24.77 7.68
C ARG A 33 -2.28 25.14 8.36
N PHE A 34 -3.14 24.16 8.62
CA PHE A 34 -4.38 24.30 9.38
C PHE A 34 -4.17 24.09 10.89
N ARG A 35 -2.91 24.26 11.36
CA ARG A 35 -2.52 24.05 12.77
C ARG A 35 -2.87 22.64 13.29
N ALA A 36 -2.91 21.65 12.40
CA ALA A 36 -3.09 20.27 12.81
C ALA A 36 -1.86 19.82 13.60
N ASN A 37 -2.11 19.24 14.76
CA ASN A 37 -1.07 18.59 15.55
C ASN A 37 -0.77 17.19 15.01
N GLU A 38 0.28 16.57 15.52
CA GLU A 38 0.81 15.30 15.00
C GLU A 38 -0.22 14.16 15.04
N TRP A 39 -1.01 14.05 16.11
CA TRP A 39 -2.04 13.00 16.20
C TRP A 39 -3.19 13.25 15.23
N GLN A 40 -3.60 14.52 15.00
CA GLN A 40 -4.62 14.85 14.00
C GLN A 40 -4.16 14.49 12.58
N ILE A 41 -2.88 14.72 12.26
CA ILE A 41 -2.29 14.31 10.98
C ILE A 41 -2.31 12.79 10.85
N GLY A 42 -1.95 12.07 11.92
CA GLY A 42 -2.04 10.61 11.97
C GLY A 42 -3.46 10.09 11.68
N PHE A 43 -4.46 10.64 12.36
CA PHE A 43 -5.87 10.29 12.13
C PHE A 43 -6.36 10.71 10.74
N LEU A 44 -5.90 11.83 10.20
CA LEU A 44 -6.22 12.26 8.84
C LEU A 44 -5.73 11.26 7.80
N LEU A 45 -4.53 10.72 7.96
CA LEU A 45 -4.02 9.67 7.08
C LEU A 45 -4.77 8.35 7.28
N ALA A 46 -5.04 7.98 8.52
CA ALA A 46 -5.80 6.77 8.87
C ALA A 46 -7.23 6.80 8.32
N SER A 47 -7.89 7.97 8.29
CA SER A 47 -9.30 8.12 7.90
C SER A 47 -9.59 7.60 6.50
N TYR A 48 -8.69 7.80 5.54
CA TYR A 48 -8.81 7.22 4.20
C TYR A 48 -8.88 5.70 4.24
N SER A 49 -7.89 5.06 4.90
CA SER A 49 -7.81 3.60 4.95
C SER A 49 -8.94 2.99 5.77
N PHE A 50 -9.40 3.70 6.80
CA PHE A 50 -10.56 3.30 7.59
C PHE A 50 -11.85 3.30 6.75
N MET A 51 -12.12 4.38 6.04
CA MET A 51 -13.28 4.47 5.15
C MET A 51 -13.19 3.48 4.00
N GLN A 52 -12.00 3.28 3.43
CA GLN A 52 -11.75 2.27 2.40
C GLN A 52 -12.04 0.86 2.93
N PHE A 53 -11.60 0.53 4.13
CA PHE A 53 -11.86 -0.77 4.76
C PHE A 53 -13.37 -1.02 4.95
N LEU A 54 -14.12 -0.02 5.40
CA LEU A 54 -15.57 -0.11 5.57
C LEU A 54 -16.32 -0.20 4.23
N ALA A 55 -15.88 0.59 3.24
CA ALA A 55 -16.58 0.68 1.97
C ALA A 55 -16.23 -0.46 0.99
N ALA A 56 -15.06 -1.08 1.10
CA ALA A 56 -14.58 -2.08 0.14
C ALA A 56 -15.54 -3.28 -0.04
N PRO A 57 -16.11 -3.90 1.02
CA PRO A 57 -17.07 -5.00 0.87
C PRO A 57 -18.36 -4.54 0.17
N LEU A 58 -18.86 -3.34 0.52
CA LEU A 58 -20.06 -2.76 -0.07
C LEU A 58 -19.86 -2.46 -1.56
N LEU A 59 -18.74 -1.81 -1.90
CA LEU A 59 -18.42 -1.48 -3.29
C LEU A 59 -18.15 -2.74 -4.12
N GLY A 60 -17.54 -3.78 -3.52
CA GLY A 60 -17.40 -5.08 -4.15
C GLY A 60 -18.77 -5.69 -4.50
N TRP A 61 -19.69 -5.75 -3.53
CA TRP A 61 -21.04 -6.25 -3.73
C TRP A 61 -21.82 -5.41 -4.77
N LEU A 62 -21.75 -4.08 -4.69
CA LEU A 62 -22.36 -3.19 -5.68
C LEU A 62 -21.79 -3.43 -7.08
N SER A 63 -20.47 -3.65 -7.18
CA SER A 63 -19.78 -3.95 -8.42
C SER A 63 -20.22 -5.28 -9.02
N ASP A 64 -20.50 -6.29 -8.17
CA ASP A 64 -21.08 -7.56 -8.61
C ASP A 64 -22.53 -7.41 -9.07
N LYS A 65 -23.30 -6.53 -8.44
CA LYS A 65 -24.72 -6.34 -8.73
C LYS A 65 -24.99 -5.43 -9.94
N TYR A 66 -24.34 -4.26 -9.96
CA TYR A 66 -24.62 -3.20 -10.94
C TYR A 66 -23.63 -3.13 -12.10
N GLY A 67 -22.49 -3.82 -12.00
CA GLY A 67 -21.42 -3.82 -13.00
C GLY A 67 -20.12 -3.23 -12.51
N ARG A 68 -19.03 -3.64 -13.17
CA ARG A 68 -17.67 -3.18 -12.83
C ARG A 68 -17.47 -1.72 -13.22
N ARG A 69 -17.91 -1.36 -14.43
CA ARG A 69 -17.73 -0.02 -15.00
C ARG A 69 -18.44 1.08 -14.19
N PRO A 70 -19.74 0.97 -13.81
CA PRO A 70 -20.41 1.99 -13.00
C PRO A 70 -19.72 2.23 -11.67
N ILE A 71 -19.30 1.18 -10.97
CA ILE A 71 -18.65 1.32 -9.67
C ILE A 71 -17.25 1.92 -9.80
N LEU A 72 -16.50 1.56 -10.85
CA LEU A 72 -15.22 2.20 -11.15
C LEU A 72 -15.39 3.70 -11.42
N LEU A 73 -16.44 4.09 -12.16
CA LEU A 73 -16.79 5.49 -12.40
C LEU A 73 -17.11 6.24 -11.10
N CYS A 74 -17.97 5.66 -10.25
CA CYS A 74 -18.29 6.24 -8.94
C CYS A 74 -17.03 6.43 -8.09
N SER A 75 -16.11 5.45 -8.10
CA SER A 75 -14.83 5.53 -7.38
C SER A 75 -13.96 6.69 -7.90
N LEU A 76 -13.83 6.84 -9.21
CA LEU A 76 -13.01 7.90 -9.81
C LEU A 76 -13.63 9.29 -9.62
N ILE A 77 -14.95 9.42 -9.72
CA ILE A 77 -15.67 10.67 -9.46
C ILE A 77 -15.54 11.05 -7.98
N GLY A 78 -15.68 10.09 -7.06
CA GLY A 78 -15.49 10.34 -5.63
C GLY A 78 -14.05 10.76 -5.31
N SER A 79 -13.05 10.13 -5.94
CA SER A 79 -11.65 10.54 -5.82
C SER A 79 -11.43 11.95 -6.37
N ALA A 80 -11.96 12.28 -7.56
CA ALA A 80 -11.87 13.61 -8.16
C ALA A 80 -12.46 14.68 -7.25
N PHE A 81 -13.68 14.43 -6.73
CA PHE A 81 -14.33 15.34 -5.79
C PHE A 81 -13.50 15.53 -4.52
N GLY A 82 -12.95 14.46 -3.95
CA GLY A 82 -12.09 14.55 -2.78
C GLY A 82 -10.81 15.34 -3.04
N TYR A 83 -10.15 15.18 -4.18
CA TYR A 83 -8.98 15.98 -4.55
C TYR A 83 -9.31 17.46 -4.71
N LEU A 84 -10.41 17.79 -5.38
CA LEU A 84 -10.86 19.18 -5.54
C LEU A 84 -11.26 19.79 -4.19
N LEU A 85 -11.87 19.00 -3.31
CA LEU A 85 -12.19 19.44 -1.95
C LEU A 85 -10.91 19.74 -1.14
N MET A 86 -9.86 18.90 -1.28
CA MET A 86 -8.55 19.16 -0.69
C MET A 86 -7.90 20.42 -1.25
N ALA A 87 -7.95 20.63 -2.56
CA ALA A 87 -7.37 21.79 -3.22
C ALA A 87 -7.98 23.11 -2.74
N ASN A 88 -9.26 23.10 -2.37
CA ASN A 88 -10.02 24.24 -1.86
C ASN A 88 -10.21 24.22 -0.34
N ALA A 89 -9.46 23.40 0.39
CA ALA A 89 -9.64 23.26 1.82
C ALA A 89 -9.33 24.57 2.56
N VAL A 90 -10.24 24.99 3.42
CA VAL A 90 -10.13 26.15 4.31
C VAL A 90 -10.05 25.76 5.78
N SER A 91 -10.22 24.47 6.08
CA SER A 91 -10.18 23.94 7.45
C SER A 91 -9.66 22.49 7.47
N LEU A 92 -9.18 22.07 8.65
CA LEU A 92 -8.78 20.68 8.89
C LEU A 92 -9.95 19.71 8.71
N SER A 93 -11.16 20.10 9.15
CA SER A 93 -12.38 19.28 8.99
C SER A 93 -12.70 18.98 7.52
N MET A 94 -12.43 19.95 6.64
CA MET A 94 -12.61 19.76 5.20
C MET A 94 -11.62 18.76 4.62
N LEU A 95 -10.39 18.70 5.15
CA LEU A 95 -9.42 17.65 4.78
C LEU A 95 -9.89 16.27 5.25
N PHE A 96 -10.43 16.15 6.46
CA PHE A 96 -11.02 14.90 6.95
C PHE A 96 -12.19 14.44 6.08
N LEU A 97 -13.09 15.36 5.72
CA LEU A 97 -14.21 15.05 4.82
C LEU A 97 -13.72 14.57 3.46
N ALA A 98 -12.75 15.26 2.86
CA ALA A 98 -12.15 14.88 1.59
C ALA A 98 -11.52 13.48 1.66
N ARG A 99 -10.74 13.19 2.71
CA ARG A 99 -10.12 11.89 2.93
C ARG A 99 -11.16 10.79 3.16
N GLY A 100 -12.23 11.10 3.90
CA GLY A 100 -13.35 10.19 4.09
C GLY A 100 -14.06 9.81 2.79
N ILE A 101 -14.38 10.79 1.96
CA ILE A 101 -14.99 10.59 0.63
C ILE A 101 -14.08 9.77 -0.28
N MET A 102 -12.79 10.13 -0.36
CA MET A 102 -11.81 9.41 -1.17
C MET A 102 -11.61 7.98 -0.69
N GLY A 103 -11.61 7.76 0.65
CA GLY A 103 -11.52 6.42 1.22
C GLY A 103 -12.77 5.59 0.89
N ALA A 104 -13.96 6.16 1.06
CA ALA A 104 -15.22 5.51 0.71
C ALA A 104 -15.31 5.20 -0.80
N ALA A 105 -14.75 6.05 -1.65
CA ALA A 105 -14.62 5.84 -3.09
C ALA A 105 -13.45 4.92 -3.48
N GLY A 106 -12.57 4.56 -2.55
CA GLY A 106 -11.28 3.90 -2.80
C GLY A 106 -11.34 2.42 -3.23
N ALA A 107 -12.36 2.01 -3.99
CA ALA A 107 -12.51 0.64 -4.49
C ALA A 107 -11.94 0.45 -5.91
N SER A 108 -11.31 1.48 -6.50
CA SER A 108 -10.86 1.44 -7.91
C SER A 108 -9.94 0.24 -8.19
N VAL A 109 -8.97 -0.03 -7.32
CA VAL A 109 -8.03 -1.16 -7.47
C VAL A 109 -8.73 -2.51 -7.32
N GLY A 110 -9.64 -2.65 -6.35
CA GLY A 110 -10.41 -3.88 -6.14
C GLY A 110 -11.33 -4.17 -7.33
N THR A 111 -12.08 -3.17 -7.77
CA THR A 111 -12.98 -3.27 -8.94
C THR A 111 -12.19 -3.53 -10.22
N ALA A 112 -11.03 -2.90 -10.42
CA ALA A 112 -10.16 -3.15 -11.57
C ALA A 112 -9.60 -4.59 -11.55
N SER A 113 -9.22 -5.10 -10.38
CA SER A 113 -8.78 -6.50 -10.22
C SER A 113 -9.89 -7.47 -10.62
N ALA A 114 -11.13 -7.20 -10.18
CA ALA A 114 -12.29 -7.98 -10.54
C ALA A 114 -12.59 -7.87 -12.05
N TYR A 115 -12.53 -6.68 -12.62
CA TYR A 115 -12.68 -6.47 -14.07
C TYR A 115 -11.66 -7.29 -14.87
N ILE A 116 -10.38 -7.25 -14.49
CA ILE A 116 -9.32 -8.04 -15.14
C ILE A 116 -9.61 -9.54 -15.01
N ALA A 117 -10.09 -9.98 -13.86
CA ALA A 117 -10.47 -11.39 -13.66
C ALA A 117 -11.63 -11.82 -14.58
N ASP A 118 -12.63 -10.92 -14.78
CA ASP A 118 -13.79 -11.19 -15.62
C ASP A 118 -13.44 -11.29 -17.12
N ILE A 119 -12.46 -10.50 -17.61
CA ILE A 119 -12.00 -10.50 -19.02
C ILE A 119 -10.85 -11.47 -19.30
N THR A 120 -10.41 -12.27 -18.31
CA THR A 120 -9.18 -13.07 -18.42
C THR A 120 -9.47 -14.55 -18.15
N PRO A 121 -9.04 -15.48 -19.04
CA PRO A 121 -9.06 -16.90 -18.74
C PRO A 121 -8.33 -17.25 -17.45
N PRO A 122 -8.80 -18.29 -16.70
CA PRO A 122 -8.26 -18.63 -15.36
C PRO A 122 -6.73 -18.78 -15.31
N GLU A 123 -6.14 -19.37 -16.36
CA GLU A 123 -4.71 -19.67 -16.46
C GLU A 123 -3.83 -18.40 -16.45
N ASN A 124 -4.37 -17.28 -16.93
CA ASN A 124 -3.64 -16.02 -17.08
C ASN A 124 -4.04 -14.97 -16.04
N ARG A 125 -5.03 -15.21 -15.18
CA ARG A 125 -5.57 -14.24 -14.21
C ARG A 125 -4.49 -13.69 -13.27
N SER A 126 -3.74 -14.56 -12.62
CA SER A 126 -2.69 -14.16 -11.67
C SER A 126 -1.64 -13.28 -12.32
N ARG A 127 -1.21 -13.62 -13.56
CA ARG A 127 -0.23 -12.82 -14.30
C ARG A 127 -0.77 -11.43 -14.65
N ARG A 128 -2.03 -11.32 -15.09
CA ARG A 128 -2.63 -10.04 -15.51
C ARG A 128 -2.99 -9.16 -14.32
N ILE A 129 -3.48 -9.73 -13.22
CA ILE A 129 -3.70 -9.00 -11.97
C ILE A 129 -2.36 -8.51 -11.39
N GLY A 130 -1.28 -9.28 -11.55
CA GLY A 130 0.07 -8.86 -11.16
C GLY A 130 0.55 -7.57 -11.84
N LEU A 131 0.03 -7.22 -13.03
CA LEU A 131 0.32 -5.95 -13.70
C LEU A 131 -0.17 -4.72 -12.91
N ILE A 132 -1.20 -4.87 -12.08
CA ILE A 132 -1.62 -3.82 -11.14
C ILE A 132 -0.49 -3.51 -10.16
N GLY A 133 0.24 -4.53 -9.68
CA GLY A 133 1.42 -4.32 -8.84
C GLY A 133 2.52 -3.51 -9.53
N ALA A 134 2.75 -3.74 -10.82
CA ALA A 134 3.67 -2.92 -11.61
C ALA A 134 3.17 -1.47 -11.76
N ALA A 135 1.86 -1.28 -11.96
CA ALA A 135 1.25 0.06 -11.99
C ALA A 135 1.43 0.78 -10.64
N PHE A 136 1.29 0.08 -9.50
CA PHE A 136 1.62 0.62 -8.18
C PHE A 136 3.07 1.08 -8.10
N GLY A 137 4.02 0.24 -8.49
CA GLY A 137 5.45 0.59 -8.45
C GLY A 137 5.76 1.86 -9.23
N VAL A 138 5.28 1.97 -10.46
CA VAL A 138 5.53 3.16 -11.31
C VAL A 138 4.73 4.37 -10.82
N GLY A 139 3.49 4.19 -10.35
CA GLY A 139 2.66 5.26 -9.77
C GLY A 139 3.29 5.88 -8.52
N PHE A 140 3.90 5.06 -7.66
CA PHE A 140 4.64 5.52 -6.47
C PHE A 140 5.98 6.20 -6.78
N VAL A 141 6.53 6.04 -8.00
CA VAL A 141 7.67 6.83 -8.48
C VAL A 141 7.19 8.16 -9.05
N LEU A 142 6.26 8.09 -10.00
CA LEU A 142 5.82 9.27 -10.77
C LEU A 142 4.94 10.20 -9.92
N GLY A 143 4.12 9.66 -9.01
CA GLY A 143 3.25 10.47 -8.14
C GLY A 143 4.05 11.51 -7.35
N PRO A 144 4.97 11.10 -6.45
CA PRO A 144 5.80 12.04 -5.71
C PRO A 144 6.67 12.93 -6.61
N ALA A 145 7.18 12.42 -7.75
CA ALA A 145 7.95 13.22 -8.69
C ALA A 145 7.14 14.40 -9.23
N ILE A 146 5.94 14.12 -9.77
CA ILE A 146 5.02 15.14 -10.27
C ILE A 146 4.58 16.07 -9.14
N GLY A 147 4.24 15.50 -7.98
CA GLY A 147 3.84 16.27 -6.79
C GLY A 147 4.94 17.21 -6.32
N GLY A 148 6.20 16.77 -6.32
CA GLY A 148 7.35 17.60 -5.98
C GLY A 148 7.55 18.78 -6.93
N VAL A 149 7.46 18.55 -8.24
CA VAL A 149 7.54 19.61 -9.26
C VAL A 149 6.39 20.60 -9.12
N LEU A 150 5.14 20.11 -9.02
CA LEU A 150 3.96 20.97 -8.88
C LEU A 150 3.96 21.76 -7.58
N SER A 151 4.60 21.26 -6.52
CA SER A 151 4.73 21.96 -5.25
C SER A 151 5.56 23.24 -5.33
N HIS A 152 6.39 23.40 -6.37
CA HIS A 152 7.08 24.67 -6.65
C HIS A 152 6.12 25.77 -7.13
N LEU A 153 5.02 25.41 -7.79
CA LEU A 153 4.00 26.36 -8.25
C LEU A 153 3.12 26.81 -7.08
N SER A 154 2.57 25.85 -6.34
CA SER A 154 1.85 26.09 -5.09
C SER A 154 1.67 24.78 -4.33
N VAL A 155 1.40 24.89 -3.01
CA VAL A 155 1.16 23.71 -2.17
C VAL A 155 -0.11 22.97 -2.56
N VAL A 156 -1.08 23.66 -3.17
CA VAL A 156 -2.36 23.06 -3.60
C VAL A 156 -2.35 22.57 -5.06
N ALA A 157 -1.34 22.96 -5.85
CA ALA A 157 -1.24 22.56 -7.26
C ALA A 157 -1.27 21.03 -7.47
N PRO A 158 -0.62 20.21 -6.63
CA PRO A 158 -0.71 18.75 -6.74
C PRO A 158 -2.15 18.23 -6.59
N PHE A 159 -2.97 18.83 -5.72
CA PHE A 159 -4.36 18.39 -5.52
C PHE A 159 -5.24 18.77 -6.70
N TRP A 160 -5.07 19.98 -7.27
CA TRP A 160 -5.74 20.37 -8.52
C TRP A 160 -5.39 19.46 -9.68
N PHE A 161 -4.11 19.14 -9.82
CA PHE A 161 -3.64 18.25 -10.88
C PHE A 161 -4.23 16.84 -10.70
N ALA A 162 -4.18 16.28 -9.49
CA ALA A 162 -4.74 14.97 -9.20
C ALA A 162 -6.26 14.92 -9.44
N GLY A 163 -6.98 15.97 -9.06
CA GLY A 163 -8.42 16.11 -9.33
C GLY A 163 -8.74 16.14 -10.81
N THR A 164 -8.02 16.95 -11.59
CA THR A 164 -8.15 16.99 -13.04
C THR A 164 -7.84 15.63 -13.67
N LEU A 165 -6.76 15.00 -13.23
CA LEU A 165 -6.34 13.68 -13.72
C LEU A 165 -7.41 12.61 -13.43
N ALA A 166 -8.03 12.65 -12.23
CA ALA A 166 -9.12 11.74 -11.88
C ALA A 166 -10.39 11.98 -12.71
N ILE A 167 -10.72 13.23 -13.04
CA ILE A 167 -11.83 13.56 -13.95
C ILE A 167 -11.55 13.00 -15.36
N LEU A 168 -10.35 13.25 -15.90
CA LEU A 168 -9.96 12.73 -17.20
C LEU A 168 -9.99 11.20 -17.22
N ASN A 169 -9.60 10.58 -16.13
CA ASN A 169 -9.64 9.14 -15.95
C ASN A 169 -11.08 8.60 -15.91
N ALA A 170 -11.99 9.28 -15.23
CA ALA A 170 -13.42 8.96 -15.24
C ALA A 170 -14.02 9.08 -16.66
N LEU A 171 -13.67 10.13 -17.40
CA LEU A 171 -14.06 10.29 -18.80
C LEU A 171 -13.49 9.18 -19.68
N ALA A 172 -12.24 8.75 -19.44
CA ALA A 172 -11.65 7.63 -20.15
C ALA A 172 -12.39 6.31 -19.88
N VAL A 173 -12.86 6.06 -18.66
CA VAL A 173 -13.75 4.92 -18.36
C VAL A 173 -15.04 5.00 -19.12
N LEU A 174 -15.68 6.19 -19.16
CA LEU A 174 -16.94 6.39 -19.89
C LEU A 174 -16.81 6.11 -21.38
N VAL A 175 -15.70 6.52 -21.98
CA VAL A 175 -15.54 6.45 -23.45
C VAL A 175 -14.93 5.11 -23.91
N PHE A 176 -13.96 4.58 -23.16
CA PHE A 176 -13.11 3.50 -23.66
C PHE A 176 -13.27 2.16 -22.93
N LEU A 177 -13.89 2.12 -21.74
CA LEU A 177 -14.00 0.87 -20.98
C LEU A 177 -15.40 0.25 -21.20
N PRO A 178 -15.51 -0.90 -21.92
CA PRO A 178 -16.78 -1.62 -22.00
C PRO A 178 -17.10 -2.31 -20.66
N GLU A 179 -18.40 -2.58 -20.42
CA GLU A 179 -18.77 -3.49 -19.33
C GLU A 179 -18.37 -4.92 -19.74
N PRO A 180 -17.74 -5.70 -18.84
CA PRO A 180 -17.36 -7.08 -19.16
C PRO A 180 -18.59 -7.99 -19.23
N ASP A 181 -18.58 -8.97 -20.15
CA ASP A 181 -19.62 -9.99 -20.23
C ASP A 181 -19.56 -10.90 -19.00
N ARG A 182 -20.64 -10.97 -18.24
CA ARG A 182 -20.73 -11.65 -16.94
C ARG A 182 -20.87 -13.17 -16.99
N GLN A 183 -20.94 -13.77 -18.17
CA GLN A 183 -21.27 -15.19 -18.34
C GLN A 183 -20.21 -16.18 -17.85
N ALA A 184 -19.01 -15.71 -17.48
CA ALA A 184 -17.89 -16.58 -17.06
C ALA A 184 -17.64 -16.64 -15.53
N ALA A 185 -18.24 -15.79 -14.74
CA ALA A 185 -18.09 -15.82 -13.29
C ALA A 185 -19.18 -16.70 -12.67
N GLY A 186 -18.97 -18.00 -12.65
CA GLY A 186 -19.78 -18.90 -11.81
C GLY A 186 -19.87 -18.33 -10.41
N LEU A 187 -21.09 -18.01 -9.98
CA LEU A 187 -21.45 -17.67 -8.59
C LEU A 187 -21.21 -18.89 -7.68
N ASN A 188 -19.99 -19.31 -7.54
CA ASN A 188 -19.62 -20.24 -6.47
C ASN A 188 -19.60 -19.41 -5.19
N GLY A 189 -20.59 -19.68 -4.32
CA GLY A 189 -20.93 -18.98 -3.13
C GLY A 189 -19.73 -18.44 -2.35
N ALA A 190 -19.88 -17.22 -1.84
CA ALA A 190 -18.89 -16.61 -0.99
C ALA A 190 -18.66 -17.53 0.24
N LEU A 191 -17.57 -18.27 0.23
CA LEU A 191 -17.11 -18.98 1.43
C LEU A 191 -16.87 -17.93 2.51
N GLY A 192 -17.41 -18.19 3.72
CA GLY A 192 -17.18 -17.32 4.85
C GLY A 192 -15.69 -17.26 5.24
N PRO A 193 -15.28 -16.24 6.00
CA PRO A 193 -13.89 -16.15 6.48
C PRO A 193 -13.40 -17.43 7.18
N LYS A 194 -14.30 -18.12 7.90
CA LYS A 194 -14.02 -19.37 8.60
C LYS A 194 -13.67 -20.52 7.66
N GLU A 195 -14.46 -20.71 6.62
CA GLU A 195 -14.23 -21.75 5.60
C GLU A 195 -12.96 -21.48 4.80
N LEU A 196 -12.62 -20.18 4.60
CA LEU A 196 -11.39 -19.76 3.94
C LEU A 196 -10.15 -20.15 4.77
N PHE A 197 -10.21 -19.95 6.09
CA PHE A 197 -9.15 -20.34 7.01
C PHE A 197 -9.02 -21.86 7.14
N GLU A 198 -10.12 -22.58 7.12
CA GLU A 198 -10.12 -24.05 7.18
C GLU A 198 -9.53 -24.68 5.92
N GLN A 199 -9.89 -24.20 4.73
CA GLN A 199 -9.40 -24.75 3.45
C GLN A 199 -7.97 -24.33 3.08
N ALA A 200 -7.50 -23.15 3.51
CA ALA A 200 -6.16 -22.65 3.19
C ALA A 200 -5.05 -23.14 4.16
N GLY A 201 -5.35 -24.11 5.04
CA GLY A 201 -4.39 -24.60 6.03
C GLY A 201 -4.16 -23.57 7.14
N SER A 202 -5.17 -23.38 7.93
CA SER A 202 -5.47 -22.31 8.88
C SER A 202 -4.30 -21.55 9.53
N TRP A 203 -3.28 -22.26 10.03
CA TRP A 203 -2.16 -21.66 10.76
C TRP A 203 -1.22 -20.82 9.86
N LYS A 204 -0.78 -21.38 8.73
CA LYS A 204 0.18 -20.69 7.84
C LYS A 204 -0.39 -19.38 7.31
N LEU A 205 -1.64 -19.40 6.87
CA LEU A 205 -2.33 -18.19 6.40
C LEU A 205 -2.50 -17.18 7.54
N GLY A 206 -2.91 -17.61 8.74
CA GLY A 206 -3.05 -16.75 9.89
C GLY A 206 -1.76 -16.02 10.24
N VAL A 207 -0.64 -16.73 10.27
CA VAL A 207 0.68 -16.12 10.51
C VAL A 207 1.09 -15.17 9.40
N LEU A 208 0.86 -15.51 8.13
CA LEU A 208 1.17 -14.61 7.00
C LEU A 208 0.32 -13.33 7.06
N VAL A 209 -0.97 -13.45 7.36
CA VAL A 209 -1.89 -12.31 7.53
C VAL A 209 -1.44 -11.42 8.69
N ALA A 210 -1.11 -12.02 9.84
CA ALA A 210 -0.61 -11.28 11.00
C ALA A 210 0.74 -10.60 10.70
N THR A 211 1.69 -11.31 10.07
CA THR A 211 2.98 -10.76 9.65
C THR A 211 2.79 -9.57 8.71
N TYR A 212 1.90 -9.70 7.72
CA TYR A 212 1.61 -8.64 6.76
C TYR A 212 0.98 -7.41 7.44
N PHE A 213 -0.01 -7.63 8.31
CA PHE A 213 -0.65 -6.58 9.10
C PHE A 213 0.36 -5.80 9.93
N VAL A 214 1.18 -6.52 10.72
CA VAL A 214 2.17 -5.91 11.63
C VAL A 214 3.25 -5.16 10.84
N ALA A 215 3.75 -5.74 9.73
CA ALA A 215 4.75 -5.10 8.88
C ALA A 215 4.21 -3.83 8.21
N ILE A 216 2.95 -3.85 7.70
CA ILE A 216 2.30 -2.66 7.12
C ILE A 216 2.07 -1.60 8.18
N ALA A 217 1.64 -1.97 9.39
CA ALA A 217 1.42 -1.02 10.48
C ALA A 217 2.73 -0.30 10.86
N ALA A 218 3.82 -1.06 11.04
CA ALA A 218 5.15 -0.49 11.33
C ALA A 218 5.64 0.44 10.20
N PHE A 219 5.50 0.03 8.94
CA PHE A 219 5.87 0.86 7.80
C PHE A 219 5.02 2.12 7.69
N ALA A 220 3.72 2.02 8.00
CA ALA A 220 2.80 3.16 7.95
C ALA A 220 3.05 4.19 9.07
N ILE A 221 3.57 3.76 10.25
CA ILE A 221 4.09 4.68 11.27
C ILE A 221 5.16 5.58 10.65
N VAL A 222 6.18 4.97 10.03
CA VAL A 222 7.32 5.70 9.47
C VAL A 222 6.89 6.61 8.32
N THR A 223 6.09 6.12 7.38
CA THR A 223 5.61 6.94 6.24
C THR A 223 4.81 8.17 6.69
N MET A 224 4.05 8.06 7.77
CA MET A 224 3.30 9.17 8.35
C MET A 224 4.22 10.24 8.95
N ILE A 225 5.20 9.84 9.75
CA ILE A 225 6.05 10.79 10.48
C ILE A 225 7.17 11.36 9.60
N TYR A 226 7.56 10.65 8.53
CA TYR A 226 8.73 10.95 7.70
C TYR A 226 8.77 12.40 7.19
N PRO A 227 7.69 12.97 6.61
CA PRO A 227 7.69 14.37 6.16
C PRO A 227 7.90 15.36 7.30
N GLN A 228 7.26 15.14 8.44
CA GLN A 228 7.33 16.04 9.60
C GLN A 228 8.72 16.04 10.23
N VAL A 229 9.32 14.85 10.40
CA VAL A 229 10.71 14.71 10.87
C VAL A 229 11.69 15.35 9.89
N SER A 230 11.49 15.16 8.60
CA SER A 230 12.33 15.74 7.55
C SER A 230 12.33 17.28 7.60
N VAL A 231 11.17 17.89 7.81
CA VAL A 231 11.06 19.35 7.97
C VAL A 231 11.71 19.81 9.26
N ARG A 232 11.39 19.20 10.40
CA ARG A 232 11.81 19.70 11.70
C ARG A 232 13.28 19.47 11.98
N ARG A 233 13.82 18.27 11.70
CA ARG A 233 15.24 17.93 11.94
C ARG A 233 16.18 18.54 10.90
N PHE A 234 15.79 18.45 9.62
CA PHE A 234 16.70 18.71 8.50
C PHE A 234 16.32 19.92 7.68
N ARG A 235 15.24 20.63 8.05
CA ARG A 235 14.73 21.83 7.36
C ARG A 235 14.45 21.59 5.86
N LEU A 236 14.10 20.34 5.50
CA LEU A 236 13.78 20.01 4.12
C LEU A 236 12.43 20.60 3.72
N ASN A 237 12.34 21.11 2.49
CA ASN A 237 11.09 21.60 1.93
C ASN A 237 10.27 20.47 1.31
N GLN A 238 9.01 20.76 0.95
CA GLN A 238 8.05 19.79 0.42
C GLN A 238 8.56 19.10 -0.85
N SER A 239 9.20 19.82 -1.77
CA SER A 239 9.73 19.25 -3.03
C SER A 239 10.89 18.30 -2.76
N GLN A 240 11.82 18.67 -1.87
CA GLN A 240 12.93 17.80 -1.48
C GLN A 240 12.43 16.49 -0.86
N ILE A 241 11.43 16.54 0.01
CA ILE A 241 10.81 15.35 0.58
C ILE A 241 10.15 14.51 -0.50
N SER A 242 9.43 15.13 -1.44
CA SER A 242 8.84 14.41 -2.57
C SER A 242 9.90 13.69 -3.41
N TYR A 243 11.05 14.30 -3.68
CA TYR A 243 12.15 13.66 -4.41
C TYR A 243 12.76 12.47 -3.65
N ILE A 244 12.78 12.49 -2.31
CA ILE A 244 13.17 11.32 -1.53
C ILE A 244 12.20 10.16 -1.77
N PHE A 245 10.90 10.42 -1.83
CA PHE A 245 9.91 9.39 -2.15
C PHE A 245 10.06 8.87 -3.59
N VAL A 246 10.54 9.69 -4.53
CA VAL A 246 10.93 9.23 -5.89
C VAL A 246 12.06 8.20 -5.80
N VAL A 247 13.09 8.48 -5.01
CA VAL A 247 14.23 7.55 -4.81
C VAL A 247 13.71 6.22 -4.21
N ILE A 248 12.86 6.29 -3.18
CA ILE A 248 12.22 5.10 -2.59
C ILE A 248 11.46 4.31 -3.65
N GLY A 249 10.66 4.99 -4.47
CA GLY A 249 9.88 4.38 -5.54
C GLY A 249 10.76 3.74 -6.62
N LEU A 250 11.85 4.40 -7.03
CA LEU A 250 12.81 3.86 -8.02
C LEU A 250 13.48 2.58 -7.51
N ILE A 251 13.91 2.56 -6.24
CA ILE A 251 14.45 1.35 -5.60
C ILE A 251 13.41 0.21 -5.65
N GLY A 252 12.16 0.54 -5.31
CA GLY A 252 11.06 -0.42 -5.39
C GLY A 252 10.85 -0.95 -6.81
N ALA A 253 10.82 -0.08 -7.80
CA ALA A 253 10.63 -0.45 -9.21
C ALA A 253 11.78 -1.34 -9.73
N LEU A 254 13.03 -1.03 -9.39
CA LEU A 254 14.21 -1.82 -9.79
C LEU A 254 14.18 -3.22 -9.15
N ILE A 255 13.90 -3.32 -7.85
CA ILE A 255 13.89 -4.60 -7.14
C ILE A 255 12.70 -5.45 -7.59
N GLN A 256 11.49 -4.87 -7.64
CA GLN A 256 10.27 -5.60 -7.97
C GLN A 256 10.11 -5.87 -9.46
N GLY A 257 10.61 -4.97 -10.34
CA GLY A 257 10.48 -5.08 -11.79
C GLY A 257 11.35 -6.16 -12.44
N GLY A 258 12.45 -6.57 -11.80
CA GLY A 258 13.35 -7.57 -12.40
C GLY A 258 14.19 -8.38 -11.42
N GLY A 259 14.42 -7.85 -10.22
CA GLY A 259 15.29 -8.46 -9.22
C GLY A 259 14.59 -9.54 -8.40
N ILE A 260 13.37 -9.26 -7.93
CA ILE A 260 12.68 -10.11 -6.95
C ILE A 260 12.45 -11.53 -7.43
N GLY A 261 12.12 -11.72 -8.71
CA GLY A 261 11.89 -13.06 -9.27
C GLY A 261 13.15 -13.93 -9.32
N ARG A 262 14.31 -13.33 -9.60
CA ARG A 262 15.62 -14.03 -9.57
C ARG A 262 16.04 -14.33 -8.14
N LEU A 263 15.91 -13.33 -7.26
CA LEU A 263 16.23 -13.48 -5.84
C LEU A 263 15.35 -14.54 -5.16
N SER A 264 14.04 -14.56 -5.46
CA SER A 264 13.08 -15.54 -4.94
C SER A 264 13.42 -16.96 -5.38
N LYS A 265 13.86 -17.17 -6.64
CA LYS A 265 14.31 -18.48 -7.12
C LYS A 265 15.58 -18.97 -6.44
N HIS A 266 16.50 -18.06 -6.10
CA HIS A 266 17.80 -18.42 -5.50
C HIS A 266 17.73 -18.57 -3.98
N PHE A 267 17.09 -17.65 -3.28
CA PHE A 267 17.07 -17.58 -1.82
C PHE A 267 15.75 -18.11 -1.20
N GLY A 268 14.70 -18.26 -1.99
CA GLY A 268 13.35 -18.60 -1.53
C GLY A 268 12.59 -17.41 -0.94
N ASP A 269 11.26 -17.42 -1.09
CA ASP A 269 10.40 -16.31 -0.68
C ASP A 269 10.45 -16.03 0.83
N LEU A 270 10.49 -17.09 1.65
CA LEU A 270 10.48 -16.94 3.11
C LEU A 270 11.76 -16.30 3.65
N ASN A 271 12.90 -16.70 3.11
CA ASN A 271 14.19 -16.10 3.51
C ASN A 271 14.25 -14.62 3.09
N LEU A 272 13.77 -14.29 1.88
CA LEU A 272 13.72 -12.91 1.40
C LEU A 272 12.75 -12.06 2.23
N ALA A 273 11.59 -12.61 2.61
CA ALA A 273 10.68 -11.93 3.52
C ALA A 273 11.36 -11.62 4.85
N CYS A 274 12.02 -12.61 5.47
CA CYS A 274 12.75 -12.44 6.72
C CYS A 274 13.87 -11.39 6.60
N VAL A 275 14.69 -11.47 5.54
CA VAL A 275 15.78 -10.49 5.28
C VAL A 275 15.21 -9.10 5.10
N GLY A 276 14.12 -8.94 4.32
CA GLY A 276 13.45 -7.66 4.14
C GLY A 276 12.93 -7.06 5.45
N LEU A 277 12.30 -7.87 6.30
CA LEU A 277 11.80 -7.43 7.61
C LEU A 277 12.94 -7.02 8.56
N VAL A 278 14.07 -7.75 8.57
CA VAL A 278 15.27 -7.40 9.36
C VAL A 278 15.87 -6.09 8.89
N ILE A 279 16.04 -5.90 7.57
CA ILE A 279 16.57 -4.65 7.01
C ILE A 279 15.66 -3.47 7.40
N MET A 280 14.33 -3.64 7.31
CA MET A 280 13.38 -2.60 7.74
C MET A 280 13.51 -2.29 9.23
N ALA A 281 13.53 -3.31 10.09
CA ALA A 281 13.67 -3.15 11.52
C ALA A 281 14.98 -2.42 11.89
N ALA A 282 16.10 -2.86 11.31
CA ALA A 282 17.40 -2.23 11.51
C ALA A 282 17.42 -0.77 11.03
N SER A 283 16.88 -0.51 9.82
CA SER A 283 16.79 0.85 9.28
C SER A 283 15.97 1.77 10.19
N MET A 284 14.81 1.30 10.68
CA MET A 284 13.98 2.07 11.63
C MET A 284 14.70 2.30 12.98
N ALA A 285 15.41 1.29 13.48
CA ALA A 285 16.12 1.38 14.76
C ALA A 285 17.30 2.37 14.74
N VAL A 286 17.95 2.53 13.59
CA VAL A 286 19.09 3.47 13.44
C VAL A 286 18.67 4.87 12.95
N MET A 287 17.44 5.05 12.46
CA MET A 287 16.91 6.39 12.06
C MET A 287 17.08 7.48 13.13
N PRO A 288 16.87 7.22 14.42
CA PRO A 288 17.16 8.18 15.50
C PRO A 288 18.58 8.73 15.51
N LEU A 289 19.55 7.94 15.06
CA LEU A 289 20.99 8.30 15.05
C LEU A 289 21.37 9.19 13.86
N ALA A 290 20.45 9.43 12.93
CA ALA A 290 20.70 10.25 11.76
C ALA A 290 20.81 11.75 12.16
N GLY A 291 22.01 12.24 12.33
CA GLY A 291 22.29 13.66 12.59
C GLY A 291 22.45 14.50 11.31
N THR A 292 22.54 13.88 10.14
CA THR A 292 22.74 14.54 8.84
C THR A 292 21.81 13.99 7.77
N VAL A 293 21.49 14.80 6.76
CA VAL A 293 20.63 14.39 5.64
C VAL A 293 21.17 13.16 4.90
N PRO A 294 22.48 13.07 4.54
CA PRO A 294 23.00 11.87 3.86
C PRO A 294 22.80 10.59 4.66
N LEU A 295 23.01 10.63 5.98
CA LEU A 295 22.83 9.46 6.84
C LEU A 295 21.36 9.07 6.96
N PHE A 296 20.46 10.06 7.05
CA PHE A 296 19.00 9.84 7.03
C PHE A 296 18.55 9.19 5.73
N LEU A 297 19.09 9.65 4.58
CA LEU A 297 18.82 9.05 3.27
C LEU A 297 19.36 7.62 3.16
N LEU A 298 20.55 7.34 3.68
CA LEU A 298 21.11 5.98 3.69
C LEU A 298 20.17 5.00 4.42
N PHE A 299 19.66 5.38 5.59
CA PHE A 299 18.72 4.54 6.34
C PHE A 299 17.36 4.43 5.62
N THR A 300 16.93 5.49 4.94
CA THR A 300 15.72 5.47 4.10
C THR A 300 15.85 4.50 2.91
N ILE A 301 17.03 4.42 2.29
CA ILE A 301 17.34 3.44 1.24
C ILE A 301 17.22 2.02 1.80
N GLY A 302 17.76 1.76 2.99
CA GLY A 302 17.61 0.48 3.66
C GLY A 302 16.14 0.11 3.88
N LEU A 303 15.33 1.07 4.36
CA LEU A 303 13.90 0.88 4.54
C LEU A 303 13.18 0.55 3.21
N ALA A 304 13.53 1.24 2.13
CA ALA A 304 12.96 1.00 0.80
C ALA A 304 13.33 -0.40 0.26
N ILE A 305 14.58 -0.82 0.42
CA ILE A 305 15.04 -2.16 0.03
C ILE A 305 14.29 -3.22 0.82
N GLY A 306 14.24 -3.10 2.15
CA GLY A 306 13.56 -4.05 3.01
C GLY A 306 12.08 -4.21 2.67
N ASN A 307 11.36 -3.09 2.44
CA ASN A 307 9.97 -3.10 2.02
C ASN A 307 9.78 -3.77 0.64
N SER A 308 10.67 -3.49 -0.30
CA SER A 308 10.62 -4.05 -1.67
C SER A 308 10.92 -5.55 -1.73
N LEU A 309 11.61 -6.08 -0.72
CA LEU A 309 11.84 -7.51 -0.58
C LEU A 309 10.69 -8.21 0.16
N SER A 310 10.24 -7.64 1.29
CA SER A 310 9.30 -8.32 2.19
C SER A 310 7.88 -8.39 1.65
N GLN A 311 7.32 -7.29 1.14
CA GLN A 311 5.91 -7.25 0.74
C GLN A 311 5.56 -8.21 -0.40
N PRO A 312 6.27 -8.21 -1.55
CA PRO A 312 5.93 -9.11 -2.64
C PRO A 312 6.20 -10.58 -2.29
N THR A 313 7.19 -10.88 -1.44
CA THR A 313 7.47 -12.26 -1.03
C THR A 313 6.43 -12.80 -0.05
N ILE A 314 5.91 -11.99 0.88
CA ILE A 314 4.78 -12.39 1.73
C ILE A 314 3.53 -12.65 0.88
N ASN A 315 3.23 -11.79 -0.10
CA ASN A 315 2.12 -12.00 -1.03
C ASN A 315 2.31 -13.29 -1.85
N ALA A 316 3.54 -13.56 -2.32
CA ALA A 316 3.86 -14.79 -3.06
C ALA A 316 3.71 -16.06 -2.20
N LEU A 317 4.16 -16.02 -0.94
CA LEU A 317 4.00 -17.11 0.01
C LEU A 317 2.53 -17.44 0.28
N ALA A 318 1.70 -16.42 0.45
CA ALA A 318 0.27 -16.58 0.66
C ALA A 318 -0.43 -17.16 -0.58
N SER A 319 -0.10 -16.64 -1.76
CA SER A 319 -0.65 -17.11 -3.03
C SER A 319 -0.25 -18.56 -3.33
N LYS A 320 1.04 -18.92 -3.13
CA LYS A 320 1.54 -20.30 -3.34
C LYS A 320 0.96 -21.31 -2.35
N GLY A 321 0.59 -20.85 -1.15
CA GLY A 321 -0.04 -21.69 -0.13
C GLY A 321 -1.52 -21.99 -0.36
N ALA A 322 -2.15 -21.36 -1.34
CA ALA A 322 -3.56 -21.49 -1.65
C ALA A 322 -3.80 -22.23 -2.96
N SER A 323 -4.89 -23.01 -3.04
CA SER A 323 -5.36 -23.59 -4.29
C SER A 323 -5.71 -22.49 -5.30
N GLN A 324 -5.63 -22.76 -6.61
CA GLN A 324 -5.86 -21.78 -7.67
C GLN A 324 -7.19 -21.01 -7.50
N ASN A 325 -8.24 -21.71 -7.05
CA ASN A 325 -9.57 -21.12 -6.85
C ASN A 325 -9.64 -20.16 -5.63
N LEU A 326 -8.70 -20.25 -4.68
CA LEU A 326 -8.68 -19.48 -3.44
C LEU A 326 -7.65 -18.35 -3.43
N GLN A 327 -6.72 -18.32 -4.41
CA GLN A 327 -5.62 -17.33 -4.45
C GLN A 327 -6.12 -15.90 -4.36
N GLY A 328 -7.16 -15.53 -5.12
CA GLY A 328 -7.74 -14.19 -5.09
C GLY A 328 -8.29 -13.81 -3.70
N ARG A 329 -8.93 -14.75 -3.02
CA ARG A 329 -9.49 -14.55 -1.67
C ARG A 329 -8.39 -14.40 -0.62
N VAL A 330 -7.36 -15.24 -0.68
CA VAL A 330 -6.20 -15.16 0.22
C VAL A 330 -5.49 -13.82 0.07
N LEU A 331 -5.23 -13.38 -1.16
CA LEU A 331 -4.65 -12.07 -1.41
C LEU A 331 -5.56 -10.93 -0.96
N GLY A 332 -6.88 -11.07 -1.14
CA GLY A 332 -7.87 -10.13 -0.61
C GLY A 332 -7.82 -10.02 0.92
N THR A 333 -7.68 -11.15 1.63
CA THR A 333 -7.53 -11.17 3.09
C THR A 333 -6.26 -10.44 3.53
N LEU A 334 -5.13 -10.67 2.82
CA LEU A 334 -3.89 -9.92 3.09
C LEU A 334 -4.08 -8.41 2.87
N GLN A 335 -4.72 -8.02 1.78
CA GLN A 335 -4.97 -6.60 1.50
C GLN A 335 -5.89 -5.95 2.54
N SER A 336 -6.89 -6.67 3.04
CA SER A 336 -7.74 -6.21 4.15
C SER A 336 -6.93 -6.02 5.44
N ALA A 337 -6.05 -6.97 5.77
CA ALA A 337 -5.13 -6.85 6.90
C ALA A 337 -4.16 -5.65 6.71
N GLY A 338 -3.63 -5.47 5.50
CA GLY A 338 -2.81 -4.31 5.15
C GLY A 338 -3.57 -2.98 5.28
N SER A 339 -4.86 -2.96 4.93
CA SER A 339 -5.71 -1.77 5.13
C SER A 339 -5.86 -1.42 6.59
N LEU A 340 -6.08 -2.41 7.47
CA LEU A 340 -6.08 -2.22 8.92
C LEU A 340 -4.72 -1.71 9.42
N GLY A 341 -3.60 -2.26 8.91
CA GLY A 341 -2.26 -1.76 9.23
C GLY A 341 -2.09 -0.28 8.87
N ARG A 342 -2.64 0.15 7.73
CA ARG A 342 -2.65 1.55 7.30
C ARG A 342 -3.63 2.44 8.11
N VAL A 343 -4.56 1.86 8.87
CA VAL A 343 -5.38 2.60 9.85
C VAL A 343 -4.60 2.82 11.14
N PHE A 344 -4.10 1.73 11.72
CA PHE A 344 -3.44 1.78 13.03
C PHE A 344 -2.07 2.43 12.98
N GLY A 345 -1.28 2.19 11.93
CA GLY A 345 0.07 2.73 11.81
C GLY A 345 0.13 4.26 11.92
N PRO A 346 -0.55 5.02 11.06
CA PRO A 346 -0.54 6.48 11.14
C PRO A 346 -1.14 7.02 12.43
N ALA A 347 -2.18 6.41 12.99
CA ALA A 347 -2.77 6.81 14.25
C ALA A 347 -1.77 6.66 15.42
N ILE A 348 -1.11 5.50 15.51
CA ILE A 348 -0.04 5.24 16.49
C ILE A 348 1.14 6.19 16.26
N GLY A 349 1.57 6.33 15.00
CA GLY A 349 2.69 7.21 14.64
C GLY A 349 2.46 8.66 15.03
N GLY A 350 1.26 9.19 14.78
CA GLY A 350 0.87 10.55 15.16
C GLY A 350 0.84 10.75 16.67
N PHE A 351 0.28 9.77 17.41
CA PHE A 351 0.25 9.82 18.87
C PHE A 351 1.65 9.80 19.49
N LEU A 352 2.52 8.91 19.02
CA LEU A 352 3.90 8.82 19.50
C LEU A 352 4.71 10.06 19.14
N LEU A 353 4.50 10.61 17.95
CA LEU A 353 5.18 11.82 17.50
C LEU A 353 4.76 13.06 18.30
N ALA A 354 3.48 13.14 18.69
CA ALA A 354 2.99 14.17 19.59
C ALA A 354 3.69 14.14 20.97
N GLY A 355 4.00 12.92 21.47
CA GLY A 355 4.82 12.74 22.67
C GLY A 355 6.26 13.25 22.53
N ASP A 356 6.79 13.32 21.30
CA ASP A 356 8.12 13.88 21.03
C ASP A 356 8.11 15.41 20.76
N HIS A 357 6.94 16.07 20.81
CA HIS A 357 6.79 17.48 20.43
C HIS A 357 7.71 18.42 21.23
N SER A 358 7.86 18.20 22.53
CA SER A 358 8.69 19.01 23.43
C SER A 358 10.19 18.68 23.36
N ARG A 359 10.59 17.61 22.63
CA ARG A 359 11.99 17.20 22.52
C ARG A 359 12.79 18.12 21.59
N PRO A 360 14.13 18.19 21.78
CA PRO A 360 15.01 18.89 20.84
C PRO A 360 14.81 18.40 19.39
N ASP A 361 15.01 19.27 18.42
CA ASP A 361 14.74 18.97 17.00
C ASP A 361 15.42 17.66 16.52
N LEU A 362 16.65 17.39 16.94
CA LEU A 362 17.36 16.14 16.59
C LEU A 362 16.77 14.87 17.21
N GLN A 363 15.96 15.00 18.26
CA GLN A 363 15.32 13.86 18.93
C GLN A 363 13.84 13.70 18.52
N TYR A 364 13.30 14.68 17.81
CA TYR A 364 11.90 14.64 17.32
C TYR A 364 11.70 13.47 16.37
N GLY A 365 10.78 12.58 16.69
CA GLY A 365 10.47 11.36 15.92
C GLY A 365 11.27 10.13 16.36
N ASN A 366 12.12 10.19 17.41
CA ASN A 366 12.84 9.02 17.91
C ASN A 366 11.88 7.93 18.40
N THR A 367 10.87 8.31 19.19
CA THR A 367 9.91 7.36 19.76
C THR A 367 9.16 6.57 18.70
N PRO A 368 8.52 7.18 17.68
CA PRO A 368 7.82 6.42 16.67
C PRO A 368 8.74 5.58 15.76
N PHE A 369 9.99 6.01 15.49
CA PHE A 369 10.95 5.18 14.76
C PHE A 369 11.30 3.91 15.54
N LEU A 370 11.60 4.03 16.85
CA LEU A 370 11.93 2.88 17.70
C LEU A 370 10.71 1.97 17.92
N ALA A 371 9.51 2.53 18.08
CA ALA A 371 8.29 1.76 18.15
C ALA A 371 8.03 0.99 16.84
N GLY A 372 8.20 1.65 15.69
CA GLY A 372 8.12 1.00 14.38
C GLY A 372 9.12 -0.14 14.24
N ALA A 373 10.37 0.05 14.70
CA ALA A 373 11.39 -0.99 14.72
C ALA A 373 10.97 -2.19 15.59
N GLY A 374 10.48 -1.94 16.81
CA GLY A 374 9.98 -3.00 17.71
C GLY A 374 8.82 -3.78 17.10
N ILE A 375 7.83 -3.09 16.51
CA ILE A 375 6.71 -3.72 15.82
C ILE A 375 7.20 -4.52 14.60
N MET A 376 8.21 -4.04 13.86
CA MET A 376 8.79 -4.78 12.73
C MET A 376 9.53 -6.04 13.18
N VAL A 377 10.19 -6.01 14.34
CA VAL A 377 10.79 -7.21 14.96
C VAL A 377 9.71 -8.25 15.28
N VAL A 378 8.53 -7.83 15.76
CA VAL A 378 7.39 -8.76 15.96
C VAL A 378 6.98 -9.41 14.62
N ALA A 379 6.90 -8.64 13.54
CA ALA A 379 6.61 -9.19 12.20
C ALA A 379 7.68 -10.22 11.78
N PHE A 380 8.95 -9.94 12.03
CA PHE A 380 10.05 -10.86 11.75
C PHE A 380 9.95 -12.16 12.59
N VAL A 381 9.67 -12.05 13.89
CA VAL A 381 9.49 -13.22 14.77
C VAL A 381 8.31 -14.09 14.28
N LEU A 382 7.19 -13.47 13.89
CA LEU A 382 6.07 -14.18 13.30
C LEU A 382 6.50 -14.93 12.01
N ALA A 383 7.25 -14.29 11.12
CA ALA A 383 7.77 -14.94 9.91
C ALA A 383 8.71 -16.12 10.22
N LEU A 384 9.53 -16.02 11.27
CA LEU A 384 10.40 -17.13 11.71
C LEU A 384 9.64 -18.37 12.18
N THR A 385 8.43 -18.22 12.73
CA THR A 385 7.61 -19.37 13.14
C THR A 385 7.23 -20.26 11.94
N LEU A 386 7.06 -19.65 10.75
CA LEU A 386 6.84 -20.39 9.50
C LEU A 386 8.07 -21.20 9.11
N ARG A 387 9.28 -20.64 9.29
CA ARG A 387 10.55 -21.29 8.95
C ARG A 387 10.79 -22.53 9.82
N ARG A 388 10.59 -22.42 11.13
CA ARG A 388 10.81 -23.54 12.06
C ARG A 388 9.95 -24.75 11.73
N ARG A 389 8.68 -24.55 11.37
CA ARG A 389 7.78 -25.66 11.02
C ARG A 389 8.08 -26.29 9.66
N GLN A 390 8.60 -25.55 8.69
CA GLN A 390 9.07 -26.14 7.43
C GLN A 390 10.25 -27.08 7.65
N LEU A 391 11.18 -26.73 8.53
CA LEU A 391 12.34 -27.57 8.88
C LEU A 391 11.94 -28.83 9.65
N VAL A 392 10.90 -28.78 10.48
CA VAL A 392 10.40 -29.94 11.24
C VAL A 392 9.63 -30.93 10.35
N GLN A 393 9.03 -30.48 9.24
CA GLN A 393 8.28 -31.35 8.30
C GLN A 393 9.17 -32.03 7.24
N GLN A 394 10.39 -31.58 7.01
CA GLN A 394 11.32 -32.20 6.05
C GLN A 394 11.98 -33.56 6.50
N PRO A 395 12.24 -33.84 7.78
CA PRO A 395 12.89 -35.10 8.15
C PRO A 395 12.04 -36.34 7.90
N ALA A 396 10.71 -36.26 7.89
CA ALA A 396 9.83 -37.39 7.71
C ALA A 396 9.79 -37.96 6.27
N PHE A 397 10.16 -37.14 5.27
CA PHE A 397 10.17 -37.58 3.85
C PHE A 397 11.49 -38.29 3.46
N VAL A 398 12.62 -37.90 4.07
CA VAL A 398 13.94 -38.50 3.76
C VAL A 398 14.10 -39.90 4.38
N GLU A 399 13.42 -40.17 5.50
CA GLU A 399 13.43 -41.51 6.11
C GLU A 399 12.48 -42.51 5.40
N ALA A 400 11.43 -42.01 4.72
CA ALA A 400 10.50 -42.86 3.96
C ALA A 400 11.05 -43.35 2.62
N GLU A 401 12.02 -42.65 2.01
CA GLU A 401 12.72 -43.09 0.79
C GLU A 401 13.94 -44.00 1.07
N ARG A 402 14.32 -44.19 2.35
CA ARG A 402 15.41 -45.11 2.74
C ARG A 402 14.95 -46.46 3.29
N LYS A 403 13.64 -46.68 3.35
CA LYS A 403 13.03 -47.99 3.63
C LYS A 403 12.33 -48.54 2.39
#